data_d36fe4cadcf3ee0bb8abdba1d7981b8a
#
_entry.id   d36fe4cadcf3ee0bb8abdba1d7981b8a
#
_cell.length_a   1.000
_cell.length_b   1.000
_cell.length_c   1.000
_cell.angle_alpha   90.00
_cell.angle_beta   90.00
_cell.angle_gamma   90.00
#
_symmetry.space_group_name_H-M   'P 1'
#
loop_
_entity.id
_entity.type
_entity.pdbx_description
1 polymer ?
#
loop_
_entity_poly.entity_id
_entity_poly.type
_entity_poly.pdbx_seq_one_letter_code
_entity_poly.pdbx_strand_id
1 'polypeptide(L)'
;MLNKISNQKENIIGILYCCLISIAFISICSTSSPLYPLNMWNDSNCFFTVGKSMFDGVVVYLEIYEQKGILLYFLHGIASIISYDSFLGVWVLEVIFFAVFLYFAAKTILLFIDDNKAVIIVLPILSMILLTDKTFSFGDSAEEFVLPLYMAFIYHSIKYFKGEQERYSFKRAIIDGGLIGCVFWIKFNLIAFFAGYIICILINYLFRKCYKEAIHYLAGISIGAVLATIPWIIYFLVTDSIYDWIYYYFYANTALYTVETSTIDLLIFIKNTYLALLETSGQIIVLGVVGIIFVMLSNKKIKNVFGRWGIVATYFLTVIGVWIGGINHAYYGFALAVFVTFGLIACYNGVKSVHSEFISKKTKIHETVFLVILYLGIAAATYWGANAHNMMWVDKNEIPQYQFAEIINKTEDATLLNYGSLDGGFYTAAGIVPNCKYFCMTNNTELTEMKKVQDEFVKEAKVDYVVTCNDDPIPKFLADNYKLVIEKTETYGTASSIYRLYERIE
;
A
#
# COMPACT_ATOMS: atom_id res chain seq x y z
N MET A 1 32.01 -11.45 23.21
CA MET A 1 31.00 -10.61 23.85
C MET A 1 31.00 -9.21 23.31
N LEU A 2 32.14 -8.51 23.20
CA LEU A 2 32.25 -7.13 22.64
C LEU A 2 31.74 -7.00 21.20
N ASN A 3 32.06 -7.92 20.29
CA ASN A 3 31.57 -7.94 18.92
C ASN A 3 30.03 -8.12 18.82
N LYS A 4 29.40 -8.78 19.78
CA LYS A 4 27.94 -8.96 19.84
C LYS A 4 27.25 -7.67 20.28
N ILE A 5 27.89 -6.90 21.18
CA ILE A 5 27.40 -5.60 21.67
C ILE A 5 27.56 -4.52 20.59
N SER A 6 28.67 -4.53 19.85
CA SER A 6 28.90 -3.63 18.70
C SER A 6 27.84 -3.87 17.60
N ASN A 7 27.62 -5.12 17.21
CA ASN A 7 26.60 -5.48 16.22
C ASN A 7 25.16 -5.13 16.66
N GLN A 8 24.88 -5.16 17.96
CA GLN A 8 23.57 -4.78 18.48
C GLN A 8 23.36 -3.26 18.46
N LYS A 9 24.37 -2.47 18.80
CA LYS A 9 24.34 -1.00 18.71
C LYS A 9 24.18 -0.53 17.25
N GLU A 10 24.91 -1.12 16.33
CA GLU A 10 24.81 -0.81 14.89
C GLU A 10 23.42 -1.12 14.33
N ASN A 11 22.82 -2.22 14.75
CA ASN A 11 21.43 -2.54 14.37
C ASN A 11 20.42 -1.52 14.93
N ILE A 12 20.56 -1.08 16.17
CA ILE A 12 19.67 -0.08 16.78
C ILE A 12 19.79 1.26 16.04
N ILE A 13 21.02 1.71 15.75
CA ILE A 13 21.26 2.94 14.99
C ILE A 13 20.62 2.85 13.59
N GLY A 14 20.76 1.69 12.93
CA GLY A 14 20.15 1.46 11.62
C GLY A 14 18.62 1.51 11.65
N ILE A 15 17.99 0.94 12.69
CA ILE A 15 16.53 1.02 12.88
C ILE A 15 16.09 2.46 13.12
N LEU A 16 16.76 3.18 14.02
CA LEU A 16 16.45 4.59 14.31
C LEU A 16 16.58 5.46 13.04
N TYR A 17 17.59 5.21 12.23
CA TYR A 17 17.78 5.91 10.96
C TYR A 17 16.62 5.64 9.98
N CYS A 18 16.19 4.38 9.84
CA CYS A 18 15.02 4.04 9.02
C CYS A 18 13.74 4.71 9.53
N CYS A 19 13.52 4.74 10.85
CA CYS A 19 12.38 5.42 11.45
C CYS A 19 12.40 6.93 11.17
N LEU A 20 13.55 7.59 11.32
CA LEU A 20 13.68 9.04 11.07
C LEU A 20 13.41 9.38 9.60
N ILE A 21 13.95 8.60 8.65
CA ILE A 21 13.65 8.77 7.23
C ILE A 21 12.15 8.55 6.98
N SER A 22 11.59 7.46 7.50
CA SER A 22 10.17 7.16 7.32
C SER A 22 9.29 8.29 7.83
N ILE A 23 9.50 8.78 9.05
CA ILE A 23 8.76 9.91 9.60
C ILE A 23 8.88 11.12 8.67
N ALA A 24 10.09 11.49 8.27
CA ALA A 24 10.31 12.70 7.45
C ALA A 24 9.59 12.62 6.10
N PHE A 25 9.74 11.50 5.38
CA PHE A 25 9.22 11.38 4.01
C PHE A 25 7.71 11.08 3.97
N ILE A 26 7.21 10.19 4.84
CA ILE A 26 5.77 9.92 4.94
C ILE A 26 5.03 11.18 5.38
N SER A 27 5.58 11.97 6.32
CA SER A 27 4.94 13.24 6.72
C SER A 27 4.77 14.22 5.56
N ILE A 28 5.70 14.25 4.61
CA ILE A 28 5.63 15.16 3.46
C ILE A 28 4.74 14.60 2.35
N CYS A 29 4.79 13.29 2.10
CA CYS A 29 4.21 12.70 0.90
C CYS A 29 2.82 12.09 1.11
N SER A 30 2.50 11.58 2.32
CA SER A 30 1.18 11.01 2.62
C SER A 30 0.21 12.06 3.15
N THR A 31 -1.00 12.06 2.59
CA THR A 31 -2.08 12.94 3.05
C THR A 31 -2.74 12.47 4.37
N SER A 32 -2.41 11.28 4.87
CA SER A 32 -2.73 10.87 6.25
C SER A 32 -1.95 11.64 7.31
N SER A 33 -0.86 12.32 6.91
CA SER A 33 0.02 13.08 7.81
C SER A 33 -0.70 14.26 8.45
N PRO A 34 -0.36 14.62 9.70
CA PRO A 34 -0.90 15.82 10.37
C PRO A 34 -0.59 17.14 9.67
N LEU A 35 0.25 17.15 8.62
CA LEU A 35 0.52 18.33 7.79
C LEU A 35 -0.61 18.63 6.80
N TYR A 36 -1.56 17.72 6.64
CA TYR A 36 -2.71 17.83 5.74
C TYR A 36 -4.02 17.87 6.54
N PRO A 37 -5.06 18.51 6.03
CA PRO A 37 -6.33 18.64 6.76
C PRO A 37 -7.06 17.29 6.88
N LEU A 38 -6.98 16.45 5.84
CA LEU A 38 -7.65 15.15 5.75
C LEU A 38 -6.90 14.30 4.73
N ASN A 39 -7.09 12.97 4.76
CA ASN A 39 -6.65 12.16 3.64
C ASN A 39 -7.57 12.38 2.43
N MET A 40 -6.96 12.85 1.32
CA MET A 40 -7.68 13.27 0.12
C MET A 40 -8.04 12.11 -0.81
N TRP A 41 -7.71 10.88 -0.45
CA TRP A 41 -7.97 9.73 -1.27
C TRP A 41 -9.20 8.95 -0.80
N ASN A 42 -10.18 8.80 -1.69
CA ASN A 42 -11.45 8.16 -1.37
C ASN A 42 -11.29 6.69 -0.91
N ASP A 43 -10.36 5.92 -1.54
CA ASP A 43 -10.11 4.53 -1.11
C ASP A 43 -9.63 4.48 0.35
N SER A 44 -8.72 5.38 0.73
CA SER A 44 -8.21 5.52 2.09
C SER A 44 -9.33 5.83 3.09
N ASN A 45 -10.23 6.75 2.73
CA ASN A 45 -11.41 7.06 3.53
C ASN A 45 -12.32 5.83 3.70
N CYS A 46 -12.54 5.05 2.61
CA CYS A 46 -13.29 3.81 2.68
C CYS A 46 -12.63 2.80 3.65
N PHE A 47 -11.31 2.61 3.56
CA PHE A 47 -10.60 1.67 4.45
C PHE A 47 -10.70 2.08 5.90
N PHE A 48 -10.54 3.37 6.18
CA PHE A 48 -10.60 3.89 7.54
C PHE A 48 -12.02 3.82 8.11
N THR A 49 -13.04 4.14 7.32
CA THR A 49 -14.46 4.01 7.72
C THR A 49 -14.82 2.56 8.03
N VAL A 50 -14.43 1.59 7.19
CA VAL A 50 -14.67 0.15 7.47
C VAL A 50 -13.88 -0.31 8.68
N GLY A 51 -12.62 0.14 8.84
CA GLY A 51 -11.79 -0.19 9.99
C GLY A 51 -12.37 0.30 11.31
N LYS A 52 -12.85 1.56 11.38
CA LYS A 52 -13.57 2.11 12.54
C LYS A 52 -14.81 1.28 12.86
N SER A 53 -15.65 1.06 11.83
CA SER A 53 -16.89 0.30 11.98
C SER A 53 -16.63 -1.11 12.53
N MET A 54 -15.57 -1.79 12.05
CA MET A 54 -15.17 -3.10 12.56
C MET A 54 -14.83 -3.07 14.06
N PHE A 55 -14.19 -2.00 14.55
CA PHE A 55 -13.83 -1.86 15.96
C PHE A 55 -15.00 -1.40 16.83
N ASP A 56 -16.02 -0.81 16.22
CA ASP A 56 -17.31 -0.51 16.86
C ASP A 56 -18.29 -1.70 16.83
N GLY A 57 -17.84 -2.87 16.35
CA GLY A 57 -18.61 -4.11 16.38
C GLY A 57 -19.42 -4.40 15.11
N VAL A 58 -19.30 -3.57 14.06
CA VAL A 58 -19.94 -3.81 12.77
C VAL A 58 -19.23 -4.95 12.03
N VAL A 59 -19.98 -5.92 11.53
CA VAL A 59 -19.42 -7.12 10.89
C VAL A 59 -19.06 -6.83 9.43
N VAL A 60 -17.78 -6.94 9.12
CA VAL A 60 -17.25 -6.70 7.76
C VAL A 60 -17.83 -7.70 6.77
N TYR A 61 -18.20 -7.21 5.59
CA TYR A 61 -18.92 -7.85 4.49
C TYR A 61 -20.39 -8.18 4.78
N LEU A 62 -20.78 -8.49 6.01
CA LEU A 62 -22.17 -8.76 6.37
C LEU A 62 -22.96 -7.44 6.54
N GLU A 63 -22.44 -6.51 7.33
CA GLU A 63 -23.11 -5.26 7.70
C GLU A 63 -22.48 -4.01 7.06
N ILE A 64 -21.21 -4.09 6.64
CA ILE A 64 -20.51 -3.03 5.91
C ILE A 64 -19.66 -3.62 4.79
N TYR A 65 -19.66 -3.00 3.60
CA TYR A 65 -19.01 -3.53 2.41
C TYR A 65 -17.95 -2.58 1.83
N GLU A 66 -16.77 -3.14 1.61
CA GLU A 66 -15.71 -2.64 0.74
C GLU A 66 -14.93 -3.82 0.13
N GLN A 67 -14.10 -3.60 -0.92
CA GLN A 67 -13.55 -4.64 -1.81
C GLN A 67 -12.24 -5.28 -1.34
N LYS A 68 -11.54 -4.70 -0.36
CA LYS A 68 -10.22 -5.18 0.08
C LYS A 68 -10.33 -6.29 1.12
N GLY A 69 -9.18 -6.83 1.52
CA GLY A 69 -9.12 -7.89 2.53
C GLY A 69 -9.21 -7.36 3.96
N ILE A 70 -9.77 -8.18 4.84
CA ILE A 70 -10.07 -7.83 6.23
C ILE A 70 -8.85 -7.37 7.05
N LEU A 71 -7.63 -7.83 6.71
CA LEU A 71 -6.42 -7.39 7.41
C LEU A 71 -6.16 -5.91 7.21
N LEU A 72 -6.48 -5.34 6.03
CA LEU A 72 -6.36 -3.91 5.78
C LEU A 72 -7.29 -3.13 6.71
N TYR A 73 -8.56 -3.52 6.82
CA TYR A 73 -9.53 -2.88 7.72
C TYR A 73 -9.14 -3.03 9.19
N PHE A 74 -8.63 -4.19 9.59
CA PHE A 74 -8.15 -4.39 10.95
C PHE A 74 -6.99 -3.44 11.32
N LEU A 75 -6.06 -3.20 10.39
CA LEU A 75 -5.00 -2.21 10.57
C LEU A 75 -5.58 -0.80 10.75
N HIS A 76 -6.56 -0.42 9.93
CA HIS A 76 -7.26 0.87 10.06
C HIS A 76 -8.10 0.95 11.34
N GLY A 77 -8.67 -0.16 11.80
CA GLY A 77 -9.32 -0.23 13.12
C GLY A 77 -8.32 0.00 14.27
N ILE A 78 -7.09 -0.54 14.18
CA ILE A 78 -6.02 -0.19 15.14
C ILE A 78 -5.69 1.30 15.07
N ALA A 79 -5.64 1.87 13.86
CA ALA A 79 -5.40 3.30 13.66
C ALA A 79 -6.48 4.17 14.33
N SER A 80 -7.75 3.75 14.30
CA SER A 80 -8.86 4.47 14.89
C SER A 80 -8.81 4.55 16.43
N ILE A 81 -8.11 3.62 17.10
CA ILE A 81 -7.83 3.73 18.55
C ILE A 81 -6.92 4.92 18.86
N ILE A 82 -6.00 5.28 17.94
CA ILE A 82 -5.10 6.42 18.11
C ILE A 82 -5.84 7.74 17.86
N SER A 83 -6.62 7.79 16.77
CA SER A 83 -7.49 8.91 16.43
C SER A 83 -8.69 8.44 15.64
N TYR A 84 -9.89 8.78 16.12
CA TYR A 84 -11.15 8.31 15.56
C TYR A 84 -11.68 9.22 14.44
N ASP A 85 -11.36 10.51 14.49
CA ASP A 85 -11.84 11.59 13.63
C ASP A 85 -10.75 12.21 12.74
N SER A 86 -9.59 11.58 12.71
CA SER A 86 -8.46 12.00 11.85
C SER A 86 -7.58 10.84 11.44
N PHE A 87 -6.79 11.03 10.39
CA PHE A 87 -5.86 10.04 9.87
C PHE A 87 -4.54 9.92 10.64
N LEU A 88 -4.40 10.53 11.82
CA LEU A 88 -3.17 10.45 12.62
C LEU A 88 -2.73 8.99 12.90
N GLY A 89 -3.68 8.11 13.23
CA GLY A 89 -3.39 6.70 13.49
C GLY A 89 -2.93 5.97 12.22
N VAL A 90 -3.52 6.29 11.07
CA VAL A 90 -3.13 5.76 9.77
C VAL A 90 -1.71 6.22 9.41
N TRP A 91 -1.40 7.50 9.57
CA TRP A 91 -0.03 8.02 9.39
C TRP A 91 0.99 7.28 10.26
N VAL A 92 0.68 6.99 11.52
CA VAL A 92 1.57 6.20 12.39
C VAL A 92 1.82 4.81 11.82
N LEU A 93 0.78 4.15 11.28
CA LEU A 93 0.94 2.85 10.63
C LEU A 93 1.78 2.92 9.36
N GLU A 94 1.55 3.90 8.47
CA GLU A 94 2.36 4.13 7.27
C GLU A 94 3.83 4.33 7.65
N VAL A 95 4.12 5.15 8.67
CA VAL A 95 5.49 5.36 9.18
C VAL A 95 6.12 4.05 9.65
N ILE A 96 5.39 3.21 10.39
CA ILE A 96 5.91 1.92 10.86
C ILE A 96 6.17 0.98 9.68
N PHE A 97 5.23 0.82 8.76
CA PHE A 97 5.35 -0.08 7.62
C PHE A 97 6.47 0.36 6.69
N PHE A 98 6.58 1.65 6.39
CA PHE A 98 7.65 2.17 5.55
C PHE A 98 9.03 2.07 6.24
N ALA A 99 9.13 2.27 7.57
CA ALA A 99 10.36 2.03 8.32
C ALA A 99 10.81 0.56 8.24
N VAL A 100 9.88 -0.39 8.30
CA VAL A 100 10.16 -1.83 8.11
C VAL A 100 10.62 -2.12 6.68
N PHE A 101 9.99 -1.51 5.68
CA PHE A 101 10.44 -1.58 4.28
C PHE A 101 11.89 -1.08 4.14
N LEU A 102 12.20 0.11 4.65
CA LEU A 102 13.55 0.69 4.62
C LEU A 102 14.58 -0.17 5.35
N TYR A 103 14.20 -0.79 6.47
CA TYR A 103 15.07 -1.70 7.20
C TYR A 103 15.47 -2.92 6.35
N PHE A 104 14.52 -3.57 5.67
CA PHE A 104 14.83 -4.69 4.80
C PHE A 104 15.52 -4.25 3.51
N ALA A 105 15.24 -3.05 2.99
CA ALA A 105 15.98 -2.44 1.90
C ALA A 105 17.44 -2.21 2.28
N ALA A 106 17.73 -1.64 3.47
CA ALA A 106 19.07 -1.48 4.00
C ALA A 106 19.81 -2.83 4.12
N LYS A 107 19.16 -3.85 4.67
CA LYS A 107 19.72 -5.20 4.75
C LYS A 107 20.01 -5.78 3.38
N THR A 108 19.18 -5.51 2.38
CA THR A 108 19.38 -5.96 1.00
C THR A 108 20.52 -5.21 0.35
N ILE A 109 20.64 -3.89 0.52
CA ILE A 109 21.78 -3.10 0.05
C ILE A 109 23.08 -3.71 0.55
N LEU A 110 23.16 -4.03 1.86
CA LEU A 110 24.36 -4.61 2.48
C LEU A 110 24.67 -6.06 2.00
N LEU A 111 23.72 -6.77 1.37
CA LEU A 111 24.04 -8.02 0.68
C LEU A 111 24.91 -7.79 -0.57
N PHE A 112 24.80 -6.66 -1.23
CA PHE A 112 25.54 -6.35 -2.46
C PHE A 112 26.73 -5.42 -2.24
N ILE A 113 26.63 -4.50 -1.27
CA ILE A 113 27.63 -3.45 -0.99
C ILE A 113 28.02 -3.55 0.48
N ASP A 114 29.28 -3.87 0.73
CA ASP A 114 29.84 -3.94 2.09
C ASP A 114 30.34 -2.55 2.53
N ASP A 115 29.39 -1.61 2.65
CA ASP A 115 29.66 -0.22 3.00
C ASP A 115 28.38 0.46 3.52
N ASN A 116 28.36 0.84 4.79
CA ASN A 116 27.23 1.53 5.42
C ASN A 116 26.92 2.89 4.77
N LYS A 117 27.89 3.54 4.10
CA LYS A 117 27.65 4.78 3.36
C LYS A 117 26.62 4.57 2.23
N ALA A 118 26.58 3.38 1.63
CA ALA A 118 25.57 3.06 0.64
C ALA A 118 24.15 3.17 1.21
N VAL A 119 23.94 2.69 2.42
CA VAL A 119 22.62 2.77 3.11
C VAL A 119 22.26 4.25 3.35
N ILE A 120 23.23 5.05 3.86
CA ILE A 120 23.01 6.48 4.17
C ILE A 120 22.62 7.28 2.91
N ILE A 121 23.17 6.95 1.75
CA ILE A 121 22.90 7.66 0.50
C ILE A 121 21.66 7.11 -0.20
N VAL A 122 21.53 5.78 -0.28
CA VAL A 122 20.50 5.15 -1.10
C VAL A 122 19.11 5.25 -0.47
N LEU A 123 18.97 5.12 0.86
CA LEU A 123 17.64 5.12 1.47
C LEU A 123 16.87 6.44 1.30
N PRO A 124 17.46 7.64 1.50
CA PRO A 124 16.74 8.89 1.25
C PRO A 124 16.36 9.06 -0.23
N ILE A 125 17.25 8.68 -1.15
CA ILE A 125 16.97 8.73 -2.60
C ILE A 125 15.85 7.74 -2.95
N LEU A 126 15.87 6.53 -2.39
CA LEU A 126 14.82 5.53 -2.56
C LEU A 126 13.49 6.09 -2.07
N SER A 127 13.45 6.65 -0.86
CA SER A 127 12.24 7.23 -0.27
C SER A 127 11.69 8.35 -1.13
N MET A 128 12.53 9.29 -1.58
CA MET A 128 12.13 10.37 -2.48
C MET A 128 11.50 9.81 -3.76
N ILE A 129 12.21 8.91 -4.47
CA ILE A 129 11.73 8.36 -5.74
C ILE A 129 10.40 7.63 -5.58
N LEU A 130 10.24 6.83 -4.54
CA LEU A 130 9.01 6.06 -4.34
C LEU A 130 7.84 6.93 -3.94
N LEU A 131 8.02 7.82 -2.97
CA LEU A 131 6.91 8.55 -2.36
C LEU A 131 6.50 9.80 -3.14
N THR A 132 7.35 10.29 -4.08
CA THR A 132 6.95 11.36 -5.02
C THR A 132 6.44 10.82 -6.35
N ASP A 133 6.46 9.50 -6.55
CA ASP A 133 5.93 8.89 -7.77
C ASP A 133 4.40 8.92 -7.77
N LYS A 134 3.81 9.05 -8.97
CA LYS A 134 2.33 9.06 -9.13
C LYS A 134 1.67 7.78 -8.65
N THR A 135 2.40 6.66 -8.65
CA THR A 135 1.88 5.38 -8.14
C THR A 135 1.73 5.32 -6.61
N PHE A 136 2.44 6.18 -5.87
CA PHE A 136 2.21 6.36 -4.43
C PHE A 136 0.86 7.04 -4.16
N SER A 137 0.37 7.84 -5.13
CA SER A 137 -0.87 8.59 -5.04
C SER A 137 -0.86 9.55 -3.85
N PHE A 138 -1.66 9.30 -2.83
CA PHE A 138 -1.81 10.13 -1.64
C PHE A 138 -1.34 9.43 -0.35
N GLY A 139 -0.78 8.23 -0.47
CA GLY A 139 -0.47 7.33 0.63
C GLY A 139 -1.63 6.40 0.99
N ASP A 140 -1.39 5.49 1.93
CA ASP A 140 -2.40 4.61 2.51
C ASP A 140 -3.02 3.61 1.51
N SER A 141 -2.25 3.17 0.51
CA SER A 141 -2.70 2.14 -0.42
C SER A 141 -2.47 0.72 0.12
N ALA A 142 -3.28 -0.24 -0.33
CA ALA A 142 -3.03 -1.66 -0.06
C ALA A 142 -1.64 -2.09 -0.56
N GLU A 143 -1.20 -1.54 -1.69
CA GLU A 143 0.13 -1.75 -2.28
C GLU A 143 1.24 -1.24 -1.36
N GLU A 144 1.04 -0.14 -0.66
CA GLU A 144 2.00 0.38 0.32
C GLU A 144 2.20 -0.57 1.49
N PHE A 145 1.12 -1.06 2.08
CA PHE A 145 1.18 -1.98 3.23
C PHE A 145 1.80 -3.34 2.88
N VAL A 146 1.84 -3.74 1.60
CA VAL A 146 2.52 -4.99 1.20
C VAL A 146 4.00 -4.82 0.91
N LEU A 147 4.51 -3.60 0.64
CA LEU A 147 5.93 -3.39 0.31
C LEU A 147 6.92 -3.92 1.35
N PRO A 148 6.76 -3.70 2.67
CA PRO A 148 7.66 -4.26 3.67
C PRO A 148 7.66 -5.78 3.67
N LEU A 149 6.51 -6.42 3.41
CA LEU A 149 6.37 -7.87 3.33
C LEU A 149 7.10 -8.42 2.11
N TYR A 150 7.00 -7.76 0.97
CA TYR A 150 7.73 -8.05 -0.25
C TYR A 150 9.24 -7.93 -0.05
N MET A 151 9.69 -6.82 0.54
CA MET A 151 11.11 -6.57 0.73
C MET A 151 11.76 -7.55 1.72
N ALA A 152 11.02 -7.93 2.78
CA ALA A 152 11.44 -8.95 3.73
C ALA A 152 11.62 -10.32 3.04
N PHE A 153 10.65 -10.73 2.21
CA PHE A 153 10.71 -11.99 1.48
C PHE A 153 11.86 -12.03 0.45
N ILE A 154 12.05 -10.94 -0.33
CA ILE A 154 13.19 -10.82 -1.25
C ILE A 154 14.53 -10.91 -0.49
N TYR A 155 14.66 -10.18 0.61
CA TYR A 155 15.86 -10.24 1.45
C TYR A 155 16.15 -11.68 1.92
N HIS A 156 15.13 -12.39 2.40
CA HIS A 156 15.28 -13.78 2.84
C HIS A 156 15.71 -14.70 1.70
N SER A 157 15.09 -14.55 0.53
CA SER A 157 15.35 -15.37 -0.66
C SER A 157 16.77 -15.13 -1.22
N ILE A 158 17.17 -13.87 -1.37
CA ILE A 158 18.52 -13.52 -1.85
C ILE A 158 19.58 -13.97 -0.84
N LYS A 159 19.33 -13.77 0.46
CA LYS A 159 20.25 -14.21 1.52
C LYS A 159 20.46 -15.72 1.53
N TYR A 160 19.42 -16.51 1.24
CA TYR A 160 19.53 -17.96 1.08
C TYR A 160 20.49 -18.32 -0.06
N PHE A 161 20.28 -17.76 -1.24
CA PHE A 161 21.08 -18.07 -2.42
C PHE A 161 22.52 -17.52 -2.34
N LYS A 162 22.72 -16.40 -1.63
CA LYS A 162 24.05 -15.84 -1.41
C LYS A 162 24.87 -16.64 -0.38
N GLY A 163 24.23 -17.20 0.64
CA GLY A 163 24.87 -17.86 1.76
C GLY A 163 25.40 -19.25 1.46
N GLU A 164 25.26 -19.77 0.24
CA GLU A 164 25.63 -21.15 -0.15
C GLU A 164 25.05 -22.21 0.81
N GLN A 165 23.95 -21.88 1.50
CA GLN A 165 23.30 -22.77 2.46
C GLN A 165 22.67 -23.95 1.71
N GLU A 166 22.87 -25.16 2.24
CA GLU A 166 22.24 -26.34 1.67
C GLU A 166 20.71 -26.32 1.85
N ARG A 167 20.23 -25.68 2.92
CA ARG A 167 18.83 -25.68 3.31
C ARG A 167 18.31 -24.28 3.60
N TYR A 168 17.10 -24.02 3.17
CA TYR A 168 16.33 -22.87 3.66
C TYR A 168 15.89 -23.12 5.10
N SER A 169 16.04 -22.16 5.99
CA SER A 169 15.64 -22.32 7.39
C SER A 169 14.13 -22.51 7.48
N PHE A 170 13.68 -23.58 8.16
CA PHE A 170 12.27 -23.88 8.36
C PHE A 170 11.52 -22.75 9.06
N LYS A 171 12.13 -22.18 10.12
CA LYS A 171 11.57 -20.99 10.80
C LYS A 171 11.37 -19.83 9.84
N ARG A 172 12.32 -19.61 8.93
CA ARG A 172 12.21 -18.54 7.93
C ARG A 172 11.11 -18.85 6.90
N ALA A 173 10.96 -20.11 6.48
CA ALA A 173 9.89 -20.52 5.60
C ALA A 173 8.51 -20.29 6.23
N ILE A 174 8.35 -20.54 7.55
CA ILE A 174 7.12 -20.20 8.29
C ILE A 174 6.87 -18.69 8.27
N ILE A 175 7.90 -17.88 8.53
CA ILE A 175 7.76 -16.40 8.48
C ILE A 175 7.33 -15.97 7.08
N ASP A 176 7.98 -16.48 6.03
CA ASP A 176 7.67 -16.14 4.65
C ASP A 176 6.25 -16.57 4.25
N GLY A 177 5.79 -17.73 4.74
CA GLY A 177 4.40 -18.15 4.61
C GLY A 177 3.43 -17.20 5.32
N GLY A 178 3.79 -16.70 6.50
CA GLY A 178 3.03 -15.66 7.19
C GLY A 178 2.94 -14.36 6.40
N LEU A 179 4.05 -13.92 5.75
CA LEU A 179 4.04 -12.76 4.86
C LEU A 179 3.06 -12.95 3.69
N ILE A 180 3.07 -14.14 3.07
CA ILE A 180 2.14 -14.50 1.99
C ILE A 180 0.69 -14.43 2.47
N GLY A 181 0.41 -15.02 3.64
CA GLY A 181 -0.92 -14.98 4.24
C GLY A 181 -1.38 -13.55 4.55
N CYS A 182 -0.51 -12.70 5.10
CA CYS A 182 -0.83 -11.29 5.32
C CYS A 182 -1.18 -10.56 4.01
N VAL A 183 -0.39 -10.75 2.95
CA VAL A 183 -0.68 -10.14 1.64
C VAL A 183 -2.00 -10.67 1.07
N PHE A 184 -2.28 -11.97 1.19
CA PHE A 184 -3.56 -12.54 0.79
C PHE A 184 -4.74 -11.86 1.49
N TRP A 185 -4.63 -11.54 2.76
CA TRP A 185 -5.67 -10.89 3.56
C TRP A 185 -5.70 -9.36 3.46
N ILE A 186 -4.72 -8.75 2.77
CA ILE A 186 -4.75 -7.34 2.35
C ILE A 186 -5.35 -7.23 0.94
N LYS A 187 -4.77 -7.93 -0.05
CA LYS A 187 -5.18 -7.91 -1.46
C LYS A 187 -4.68 -9.19 -2.16
N PHE A 188 -5.56 -10.15 -2.38
CA PHE A 188 -5.17 -11.53 -2.74
C PHE A 188 -4.41 -11.67 -4.07
N ASN A 189 -4.68 -10.84 -5.09
CA ASN A 189 -3.97 -10.91 -6.36
C ASN A 189 -2.48 -10.58 -6.25
N LEU A 190 -2.06 -9.84 -5.22
CA LEU A 190 -0.68 -9.46 -4.97
C LEU A 190 0.20 -10.63 -4.48
N ILE A 191 -0.37 -11.78 -4.10
CA ILE A 191 0.41 -12.97 -3.74
C ILE A 191 1.26 -13.52 -4.90
N ALA A 192 0.93 -13.20 -6.14
CA ALA A 192 1.68 -13.61 -7.33
C ALA A 192 3.18 -13.23 -7.25
N PHE A 193 3.51 -12.16 -6.55
CA PHE A 193 4.88 -11.73 -6.26
C PHE A 193 5.75 -12.86 -5.66
N PHE A 194 5.22 -13.58 -4.69
CA PHE A 194 6.00 -14.61 -3.96
C PHE A 194 6.34 -15.82 -4.82
N ALA A 195 5.50 -16.13 -5.80
CA ALA A 195 5.62 -17.33 -6.63
C ALA A 195 6.97 -17.41 -7.35
N GLY A 196 7.54 -16.28 -7.78
CA GLY A 196 8.80 -16.25 -8.53
C GLY A 196 9.97 -16.89 -7.78
N TYR A 197 10.26 -16.42 -6.59
CA TYR A 197 11.32 -17.02 -5.77
C TYR A 197 10.95 -18.40 -5.22
N ILE A 198 9.69 -18.66 -4.86
CA ILE A 198 9.26 -19.99 -4.42
C ILE A 198 9.54 -21.03 -5.51
N ILE A 199 9.14 -20.77 -6.75
CA ILE A 199 9.40 -21.64 -7.89
C ILE A 199 10.90 -21.86 -8.08
N CYS A 200 11.72 -20.80 -8.04
CA CYS A 200 13.17 -20.92 -8.21
C CYS A 200 13.85 -21.70 -7.06
N ILE A 201 13.40 -21.55 -5.82
CA ILE A 201 13.90 -22.34 -4.67
C ILE A 201 13.54 -23.82 -4.86
N LEU A 202 12.30 -24.12 -5.25
CA LEU A 202 11.85 -25.50 -5.49
C LEU A 202 12.62 -26.15 -6.65
N ILE A 203 12.76 -25.44 -7.77
CA ILE A 203 13.53 -25.93 -8.91
C ILE A 203 14.98 -26.19 -8.50
N ASN A 204 15.61 -25.29 -7.74
CA ASN A 204 16.97 -25.51 -7.20
C ASN A 204 17.07 -26.78 -6.36
N TYR A 205 16.08 -27.09 -5.51
CA TYR A 205 16.05 -28.33 -4.75
C TYR A 205 15.87 -29.56 -5.64
N LEU A 206 14.99 -29.49 -6.64
CA LEU A 206 14.77 -30.60 -7.59
C LEU A 206 16.04 -30.92 -8.39
N PHE A 207 16.72 -29.89 -8.91
CA PHE A 207 18.00 -30.10 -9.63
C PHE A 207 19.11 -30.71 -8.75
N ARG A 208 19.11 -30.35 -7.46
CA ARG A 208 20.04 -30.91 -6.47
C ARG A 208 19.57 -32.26 -5.90
N LYS A 209 18.43 -32.77 -6.34
CA LYS A 209 17.76 -33.98 -5.79
C LYS A 209 17.50 -33.94 -4.29
N CYS A 210 17.31 -32.73 -3.71
CA CYS A 210 17.05 -32.47 -2.31
C CYS A 210 15.53 -32.41 -2.04
N TYR A 211 14.83 -33.52 -2.31
CA TYR A 211 13.36 -33.59 -2.21
C TYR A 211 12.81 -33.35 -0.80
N LYS A 212 13.52 -33.82 0.22
CA LYS A 212 13.14 -33.60 1.63
C LYS A 212 13.14 -32.12 1.99
N GLU A 213 14.16 -31.40 1.52
CA GLU A 213 14.31 -29.97 1.71
C GLU A 213 13.21 -29.17 0.99
N ALA A 214 12.81 -29.61 -0.20
CA ALA A 214 11.68 -29.04 -0.94
C ALA A 214 10.37 -29.19 -0.16
N ILE A 215 10.12 -30.40 0.37
CA ILE A 215 8.91 -30.66 1.19
C ILE A 215 8.94 -29.84 2.48
N HIS A 216 10.09 -29.78 3.18
CA HIS A 216 10.23 -28.95 4.37
C HIS A 216 9.98 -27.46 4.08
N TYR A 217 10.50 -26.95 2.97
CA TYR A 217 10.27 -25.55 2.57
C TYR A 217 8.79 -25.28 2.32
N LEU A 218 8.13 -26.14 1.51
CA LEU A 218 6.68 -26.01 1.26
C LEU A 218 5.85 -26.14 2.53
N ALA A 219 6.18 -27.11 3.40
CA ALA A 219 5.49 -27.27 4.67
C ALA A 219 5.62 -26.01 5.54
N GLY A 220 6.82 -25.40 5.61
CA GLY A 220 7.04 -24.17 6.36
C GLY A 220 6.19 -23.01 5.79
N ILE A 221 6.20 -22.80 4.46
CA ILE A 221 5.36 -21.81 3.78
C ILE A 221 3.88 -22.05 4.09
N SER A 222 3.40 -23.28 3.94
CA SER A 222 1.99 -23.63 4.20
C SER A 222 1.58 -23.38 5.66
N ILE A 223 2.41 -23.79 6.61
CA ILE A 223 2.15 -23.55 8.05
C ILE A 223 2.06 -22.03 8.31
N GLY A 224 2.99 -21.23 7.79
CA GLY A 224 2.99 -19.79 7.99
C GLY A 224 1.73 -19.14 7.39
N ALA A 225 1.33 -19.51 6.17
CA ALA A 225 0.13 -18.99 5.52
C ALA A 225 -1.15 -19.39 6.30
N VAL A 226 -1.24 -20.63 6.77
CA VAL A 226 -2.36 -21.09 7.61
C VAL A 226 -2.41 -20.30 8.92
N LEU A 227 -1.27 -20.10 9.61
CA LEU A 227 -1.24 -19.33 10.86
C LEU A 227 -1.72 -17.88 10.68
N ALA A 228 -1.39 -17.23 9.56
CA ALA A 228 -1.88 -15.89 9.23
C ALA A 228 -3.38 -15.88 8.87
N THR A 229 -3.93 -17.01 8.46
CA THR A 229 -5.33 -17.17 8.04
C THR A 229 -6.27 -17.49 9.22
N ILE A 230 -5.79 -18.22 10.22
CA ILE A 230 -6.62 -18.69 11.35
C ILE A 230 -7.44 -17.58 12.02
N PRO A 231 -6.89 -16.41 12.38
CA PRO A 231 -7.68 -15.37 13.05
C PRO A 231 -8.90 -14.92 12.26
N TRP A 232 -8.76 -14.80 10.94
CA TRP A 232 -9.83 -14.34 10.07
C TRP A 232 -10.91 -15.38 9.83
N ILE A 233 -10.53 -16.65 9.70
CA ILE A 233 -11.52 -17.75 9.63
C ILE A 233 -12.31 -17.83 10.94
N ILE A 234 -11.67 -17.69 12.09
CA ILE A 234 -12.35 -17.64 13.38
C ILE A 234 -13.32 -16.44 13.43
N TYR A 235 -12.88 -15.26 12.99
CA TYR A 235 -13.75 -14.07 12.93
C TYR A 235 -15.01 -14.35 12.11
N PHE A 236 -14.88 -14.83 10.88
CA PHE A 236 -16.03 -15.10 10.01
C PHE A 236 -16.94 -16.25 10.49
N LEU A 237 -16.38 -17.23 11.21
CA LEU A 237 -17.17 -18.29 11.85
C LEU A 237 -18.00 -17.76 13.02
N VAL A 238 -17.38 -16.95 13.88
CA VAL A 238 -18.05 -16.41 15.08
C VAL A 238 -19.12 -15.38 14.73
N THR A 239 -18.92 -14.62 13.64
CA THR A 239 -19.87 -13.59 13.16
C THR A 239 -20.88 -14.12 12.14
N ASP A 240 -20.86 -15.43 11.83
CA ASP A 240 -21.73 -16.08 10.81
C ASP A 240 -21.68 -15.38 9.43
N SER A 241 -20.49 -14.90 9.04
CA SER A 241 -20.28 -14.09 7.83
C SER A 241 -19.35 -14.74 6.79
N ILE A 242 -19.13 -16.07 6.86
CA ILE A 242 -18.27 -16.79 5.90
C ILE A 242 -18.79 -16.66 4.47
N TYR A 243 -20.13 -16.76 4.26
CA TYR A 243 -20.72 -16.62 2.94
C TYR A 243 -20.47 -15.21 2.37
N ASP A 244 -20.70 -14.17 3.17
CA ASP A 244 -20.48 -12.78 2.77
C ASP A 244 -19.01 -12.52 2.44
N TRP A 245 -18.07 -13.02 3.25
CA TRP A 245 -16.66 -12.94 2.94
C TRP A 245 -16.31 -13.59 1.59
N ILE A 246 -16.76 -14.84 1.34
CA ILE A 246 -16.49 -15.53 0.07
C ILE A 246 -17.14 -14.77 -1.10
N TYR A 247 -18.37 -14.29 -0.94
CA TYR A 247 -19.10 -13.58 -1.97
C TYR A 247 -18.42 -12.24 -2.29
N TYR A 248 -18.17 -11.39 -1.30
CA TYR A 248 -17.65 -10.04 -1.53
C TYR A 248 -16.16 -10.00 -1.80
N TYR A 249 -15.36 -10.79 -1.08
CA TYR A 249 -13.90 -10.74 -1.25
C TYR A 249 -13.43 -11.51 -2.47
N PHE A 250 -14.05 -12.62 -2.84
CA PHE A 250 -13.64 -13.39 -4.01
C PHE A 250 -14.58 -13.21 -5.19
N TYR A 251 -15.86 -13.61 -5.07
CA TYR A 251 -16.76 -13.63 -6.22
C TYR A 251 -16.96 -12.23 -6.81
N ALA A 252 -17.28 -11.22 -5.98
CA ALA A 252 -17.49 -9.87 -6.46
C ALA A 252 -16.21 -9.27 -7.11
N ASN A 253 -15.02 -9.59 -6.59
CA ASN A 253 -13.75 -9.12 -7.15
C ASN A 253 -13.28 -9.90 -8.38
N THR A 254 -13.69 -11.16 -8.57
CA THR A 254 -13.22 -11.99 -9.70
C THR A 254 -14.23 -12.18 -10.80
N ALA A 255 -15.52 -12.11 -10.50
CA ALA A 255 -16.60 -12.34 -11.45
C ALA A 255 -17.38 -11.06 -11.82
N LEU A 256 -17.51 -10.09 -10.88
CA LEU A 256 -18.26 -8.87 -11.13
C LEU A 256 -17.36 -7.67 -11.44
N TYR A 257 -16.20 -7.58 -10.78
CA TYR A 257 -15.31 -6.42 -10.94
C TYR A 257 -14.31 -6.60 -12.09
N THR A 258 -13.93 -7.84 -12.43
CA THR A 258 -12.98 -8.11 -13.53
C THR A 258 -13.67 -8.01 -14.90
N VAL A 259 -12.91 -7.60 -15.91
CA VAL A 259 -13.39 -7.58 -17.29
C VAL A 259 -13.24 -8.97 -17.90
N GLU A 260 -14.34 -9.57 -18.34
CA GLU A 260 -14.29 -10.81 -19.11
C GLU A 260 -13.59 -10.55 -20.46
N THR A 261 -12.47 -11.23 -20.68
CA THR A 261 -11.65 -11.02 -21.86
C THR A 261 -10.91 -12.31 -22.24
N SER A 262 -10.53 -12.44 -23.51
CA SER A 262 -9.68 -13.54 -23.92
C SER A 262 -8.28 -13.44 -23.31
N THR A 263 -7.56 -14.57 -23.19
CA THR A 263 -6.17 -14.57 -22.69
C THR A 263 -5.25 -13.65 -23.51
N ILE A 264 -5.48 -13.57 -24.82
CA ILE A 264 -4.68 -12.71 -25.71
C ILE A 264 -4.96 -11.24 -25.42
N ASP A 265 -6.21 -10.85 -25.29
CA ASP A 265 -6.59 -9.46 -25.00
C ASP A 265 -6.11 -9.04 -23.62
N LEU A 266 -6.16 -9.94 -22.63
CA LEU A 266 -5.58 -9.71 -21.31
C LEU A 266 -4.07 -9.45 -21.36
N LEU A 267 -3.32 -10.22 -22.14
CA LEU A 267 -1.88 -10.00 -22.31
C LEU A 267 -1.60 -8.67 -23.03
N ILE A 268 -2.42 -8.31 -24.01
CA ILE A 268 -2.32 -7.01 -24.69
C ILE A 268 -2.63 -5.88 -23.69
N PHE A 269 -3.67 -6.04 -22.88
CA PHE A 269 -4.03 -5.08 -21.83
C PHE A 269 -2.88 -4.89 -20.83
N ILE A 270 -2.31 -5.98 -20.29
CA ILE A 270 -1.17 -5.92 -19.35
C ILE A 270 0.02 -5.20 -20.00
N LYS A 271 0.36 -5.54 -21.25
CA LYS A 271 1.42 -4.88 -22.01
C LYS A 271 1.17 -3.38 -22.15
N ASN A 272 -0.02 -2.99 -22.58
CA ASN A 272 -0.37 -1.57 -22.81
C ASN A 272 -0.37 -0.78 -21.51
N THR A 273 -0.90 -1.35 -20.43
CA THR A 273 -0.90 -0.75 -19.09
C THR A 273 0.52 -0.58 -18.57
N TYR A 274 1.39 -1.58 -18.76
CA TYR A 274 2.81 -1.47 -18.40
C TYR A 274 3.54 -0.37 -19.19
N LEU A 275 3.24 -0.22 -20.49
CA LEU A 275 3.81 0.85 -21.30
C LEU A 275 3.27 2.23 -20.89
N ALA A 276 1.99 2.35 -20.57
CA ALA A 276 1.41 3.59 -20.02
C ALA A 276 2.03 3.95 -18.65
N LEU A 277 2.32 2.95 -17.81
CA LEU A 277 3.03 3.16 -16.56
C LEU A 277 4.47 3.65 -16.80
N LEU A 278 5.14 3.20 -17.84
CA LEU A 278 6.47 3.69 -18.23
C LEU A 278 6.45 5.19 -18.57
N GLU A 279 5.37 5.68 -19.16
CA GLU A 279 5.21 7.10 -19.49
C GLU A 279 4.89 7.96 -18.25
N THR A 280 4.13 7.44 -17.29
CA THR A 280 3.66 8.19 -16.11
C THR A 280 4.55 8.06 -14.89
N SER A 281 5.20 6.89 -14.73
CA SER A 281 6.03 6.49 -13.57
C SER A 281 7.31 5.78 -14.03
N GLY A 282 7.93 6.33 -15.08
CA GLY A 282 9.09 5.73 -15.74
C GLY A 282 10.27 5.48 -14.80
N GLN A 283 10.41 6.27 -13.74
CA GLN A 283 11.46 6.08 -12.74
C GLN A 283 11.35 4.73 -12.01
N ILE A 284 10.13 4.29 -11.63
CA ILE A 284 9.92 2.98 -11.00
C ILE A 284 10.25 1.86 -11.99
N ILE A 285 9.76 1.95 -13.22
CA ILE A 285 9.96 0.92 -14.24
C ILE A 285 11.42 0.82 -14.66
N VAL A 286 12.06 1.95 -14.99
CA VAL A 286 13.44 1.98 -15.48
C VAL A 286 14.39 1.48 -14.39
N LEU A 287 14.29 2.01 -13.18
CA LEU A 287 15.14 1.55 -12.07
C LEU A 287 14.85 0.09 -11.68
N GLY A 288 13.58 -0.33 -11.73
CA GLY A 288 13.22 -1.74 -11.53
C GLY A 288 13.91 -2.66 -12.55
N VAL A 289 13.84 -2.33 -13.85
CA VAL A 289 14.49 -3.11 -14.92
C VAL A 289 16.01 -3.09 -14.80
N VAL A 290 16.61 -1.91 -14.54
CA VAL A 290 18.06 -1.78 -14.28
C VAL A 290 18.46 -2.67 -13.09
N GLY A 291 17.64 -2.69 -12.03
CA GLY A 291 17.85 -3.52 -10.86
C GLY A 291 17.82 -5.03 -11.17
N ILE A 292 16.86 -5.47 -11.98
CA ILE A 292 16.78 -6.88 -12.44
C ILE A 292 18.03 -7.25 -13.24
N ILE A 293 18.42 -6.42 -14.20
CA ILE A 293 19.64 -6.64 -14.99
C ILE A 293 20.87 -6.70 -14.08
N PHE A 294 20.96 -5.80 -13.12
CA PHE A 294 22.06 -5.79 -12.14
C PHE A 294 22.12 -7.11 -11.34
N VAL A 295 20.99 -7.60 -10.81
CA VAL A 295 20.97 -8.87 -10.06
C VAL A 295 21.36 -10.03 -10.98
N MET A 296 20.88 -10.07 -12.22
CA MET A 296 21.25 -11.09 -13.20
C MET A 296 22.75 -11.13 -13.49
N LEU A 297 23.40 -9.98 -13.57
CA LEU A 297 24.84 -9.85 -13.81
C LEU A 297 25.68 -10.06 -12.54
N SER A 298 25.06 -10.09 -11.35
CA SER A 298 25.75 -10.20 -10.06
C SER A 298 26.20 -11.64 -9.71
N ASN A 299 26.79 -12.37 -10.68
CA ASN A 299 27.22 -13.75 -10.52
C ASN A 299 28.29 -13.94 -9.43
N LYS A 300 29.11 -12.94 -9.15
CA LYS A 300 30.11 -12.96 -8.06
C LYS A 300 29.46 -12.85 -6.67
N LYS A 301 28.29 -12.24 -6.56
CA LYS A 301 27.55 -12.05 -5.29
C LYS A 301 26.52 -13.15 -5.06
N ILE A 302 25.85 -13.59 -6.14
CA ILE A 302 24.86 -14.68 -6.13
C ILE A 302 25.33 -15.71 -7.17
N LYS A 303 26.11 -16.71 -6.73
CA LYS A 303 26.66 -17.74 -7.64
C LYS A 303 25.57 -18.62 -8.25
N ASN A 304 24.54 -18.93 -7.46
CA ASN A 304 23.43 -19.78 -7.89
C ASN A 304 22.58 -19.08 -8.96
N VAL A 305 22.38 -19.74 -10.10
CA VAL A 305 21.62 -19.22 -11.23
C VAL A 305 20.14 -19.01 -10.87
N PHE A 306 19.53 -19.92 -10.12
CA PHE A 306 18.13 -19.82 -9.70
C PHE A 306 17.91 -18.64 -8.76
N GLY A 307 18.90 -18.29 -7.93
CA GLY A 307 18.84 -17.09 -7.09
C GLY A 307 18.79 -15.80 -7.90
N ARG A 308 19.40 -15.77 -9.07
CA ARG A 308 19.36 -14.62 -10.00
C ARG A 308 18.07 -14.61 -10.85
N TRP A 309 17.63 -15.77 -11.33
CA TRP A 309 16.36 -15.88 -12.06
C TRP A 309 15.15 -15.64 -11.17
N GLY A 310 15.27 -15.87 -9.85
CA GLY A 310 14.20 -15.61 -8.90
C GLY A 310 13.68 -14.16 -8.95
N ILE A 311 14.59 -13.16 -9.07
CA ILE A 311 14.17 -11.76 -9.14
C ILE A 311 13.41 -11.46 -10.45
N VAL A 312 13.85 -12.05 -11.56
CA VAL A 312 13.18 -11.92 -12.86
C VAL A 312 11.77 -12.50 -12.81
N ALA A 313 11.67 -13.75 -12.34
CA ALA A 313 10.38 -14.44 -12.22
C ALA A 313 9.42 -13.68 -11.28
N THR A 314 9.93 -13.19 -10.13
CA THR A 314 9.15 -12.38 -9.18
C THR A 314 8.62 -11.12 -9.84
N TYR A 315 9.46 -10.39 -10.60
CA TYR A 315 9.03 -9.18 -11.31
C TYR A 315 7.91 -9.46 -12.30
N PHE A 316 8.10 -10.43 -13.19
CA PHE A 316 7.10 -10.75 -14.21
C PHE A 316 5.79 -11.26 -13.61
N LEU A 317 5.86 -12.11 -12.58
CA LEU A 317 4.66 -12.60 -11.91
C LEU A 317 3.95 -11.49 -11.13
N THR A 318 4.69 -10.49 -10.61
CA THR A 318 4.08 -9.30 -10.01
C THR A 318 3.33 -8.49 -11.06
N VAL A 319 3.94 -8.23 -12.23
CA VAL A 319 3.28 -7.53 -13.34
C VAL A 319 1.99 -8.25 -13.75
N ILE A 320 2.02 -9.58 -13.90
CA ILE A 320 0.82 -10.37 -14.22
C ILE A 320 -0.22 -10.25 -13.09
N GLY A 321 0.18 -10.49 -11.83
CA GLY A 321 -0.74 -10.51 -10.68
C GLY A 321 -1.42 -9.17 -10.43
N VAL A 322 -0.71 -8.06 -10.63
CA VAL A 322 -1.25 -6.71 -10.44
C VAL A 322 -2.39 -6.43 -11.42
N TRP A 323 -2.28 -6.85 -12.67
CA TRP A 323 -3.22 -6.51 -13.75
C TRP A 323 -4.04 -7.69 -14.28
N ILE A 324 -4.02 -8.85 -13.62
CA ILE A 324 -4.73 -10.05 -14.06
C ILE A 324 -6.26 -9.86 -14.12
N GLY A 325 -6.80 -8.91 -13.38
CA GLY A 325 -8.23 -8.57 -13.39
C GLY A 325 -8.68 -7.71 -14.59
N GLY A 326 -7.78 -7.30 -15.49
CA GLY A 326 -8.11 -6.47 -16.65
C GLY A 326 -8.46 -5.01 -16.30
N ILE A 327 -8.16 -4.56 -15.07
CA ILE A 327 -8.44 -3.20 -14.58
C ILE A 327 -7.13 -2.51 -14.22
N ASN A 328 -7.05 -1.21 -14.47
CA ASN A 328 -5.88 -0.40 -14.14
C ASN A 328 -6.28 0.83 -13.32
N HIS A 329 -5.57 1.00 -12.21
CA HIS A 329 -5.49 2.24 -11.44
C HIS A 329 -4.02 2.63 -11.30
N ALA A 330 -3.73 3.92 -11.28
CA ALA A 330 -2.36 4.44 -11.27
C ALA A 330 -1.53 3.85 -10.11
N TYR A 331 -2.10 3.71 -8.92
CA TYR A 331 -1.45 3.21 -7.73
C TYR A 331 -1.11 1.71 -7.76
N TYR A 332 -1.70 0.92 -8.66
CA TYR A 332 -1.37 -0.51 -8.80
C TYR A 332 0.10 -0.74 -9.13
N GLY A 333 0.71 0.18 -9.89
CA GLY A 333 2.13 0.14 -10.22
C GLY A 333 3.06 0.23 -9.02
N PHE A 334 2.58 0.70 -7.85
CA PHE A 334 3.39 0.82 -6.63
C PHE A 334 3.87 -0.54 -6.09
N ALA A 335 3.17 -1.63 -6.41
CA ALA A 335 3.64 -2.99 -6.11
C ALA A 335 5.03 -3.32 -6.72
N LEU A 336 5.46 -2.60 -7.78
CA LEU A 336 6.77 -2.75 -8.41
C LEU A 336 7.88 -1.94 -7.72
N ALA A 337 7.56 -1.07 -6.78
CA ALA A 337 8.48 -0.16 -6.10
C ALA A 337 9.66 -0.87 -5.41
N VAL A 338 9.44 -2.08 -4.90
CA VAL A 338 10.47 -2.89 -4.23
C VAL A 338 11.70 -3.13 -5.13
N PHE A 339 11.52 -3.22 -6.45
CA PHE A 339 12.60 -3.48 -7.42
C PHE A 339 13.50 -2.26 -7.65
N VAL A 340 13.03 -1.05 -7.36
CA VAL A 340 13.80 0.21 -7.44
C VAL A 340 15.05 0.15 -6.54
N THR A 341 14.95 -0.54 -5.40
CA THR A 341 16.07 -0.75 -4.49
C THR A 341 17.29 -1.34 -5.22
N PHE A 342 17.08 -2.32 -6.10
CA PHE A 342 18.18 -2.96 -6.86
C PHE A 342 18.74 -2.04 -7.95
N GLY A 343 17.90 -1.21 -8.57
CA GLY A 343 18.34 -0.19 -9.52
C GLY A 343 19.25 0.84 -8.86
N LEU A 344 18.90 1.30 -7.67
CA LEU A 344 19.73 2.24 -6.92
C LEU A 344 21.04 1.60 -6.42
N ILE A 345 21.03 0.31 -6.07
CA ILE A 345 22.26 -0.45 -5.78
C ILE A 345 23.17 -0.46 -7.03
N ALA A 346 22.61 -0.70 -8.21
CA ALA A 346 23.36 -0.66 -9.47
C ALA A 346 23.95 0.72 -9.73
N CYS A 347 23.16 1.79 -9.60
CA CYS A 347 23.60 3.18 -9.77
C CYS A 347 24.72 3.54 -8.80
N TYR A 348 24.57 3.20 -7.51
CA TYR A 348 25.61 3.47 -6.50
C TYR A 348 26.92 2.75 -6.83
N ASN A 349 26.89 1.48 -7.24
CA ASN A 349 28.10 0.76 -7.65
C ASN A 349 28.75 1.37 -8.89
N GLY A 350 27.95 1.81 -9.87
CA GLY A 350 28.45 2.51 -11.06
C GLY A 350 29.19 3.80 -10.70
N VAL A 351 28.57 4.65 -9.88
CA VAL A 351 29.16 5.90 -9.41
C VAL A 351 30.44 5.64 -8.60
N LYS A 352 30.43 4.65 -7.71
CA LYS A 352 31.59 4.27 -6.89
C LYS A 352 32.78 3.81 -7.74
N SER A 353 32.55 3.07 -8.82
CA SER A 353 33.61 2.62 -9.73
C SER A 353 34.26 3.78 -10.46
N VAL A 354 33.45 4.70 -11.01
CA VAL A 354 33.94 5.91 -11.69
C VAL A 354 34.69 6.83 -10.70
N HIS A 355 34.14 7.00 -9.50
CA HIS A 355 34.78 7.87 -8.48
C HIS A 355 36.14 7.36 -8.02
N SER A 356 36.33 6.04 -7.90
CA SER A 356 37.62 5.45 -7.51
C SER A 356 38.72 5.68 -8.56
N GLU A 357 38.35 5.84 -9.83
CA GLU A 357 39.30 6.11 -10.90
C GLU A 357 39.75 7.61 -10.99
N PHE A 358 38.84 8.53 -10.59
CA PHE A 358 39.06 9.97 -10.81
C PHE A 358 39.48 10.78 -9.57
N ILE A 359 39.29 10.29 -8.33
CA ILE A 359 39.47 11.09 -7.12
C ILE A 359 40.35 10.41 -6.07
N SER A 360 41.62 10.67 -6.14
CA SER A 360 42.61 10.40 -5.11
C SER A 360 42.72 11.61 -4.14
N LYS A 361 42.35 11.40 -2.87
CA LYS A 361 42.45 12.29 -1.71
C LYS A 361 41.46 13.47 -1.65
N LYS A 362 40.32 13.28 -0.99
CA LYS A 362 39.52 14.39 -0.44
C LYS A 362 39.33 14.24 1.08
N THR A 363 39.29 15.40 1.77
CA THR A 363 39.18 15.50 3.23
C THR A 363 37.79 15.19 3.73
N LYS A 364 37.64 14.72 4.97
CA LYS A 364 36.31 14.41 5.63
C LYS A 364 35.34 15.60 5.58
N ILE A 365 35.83 16.83 5.59
CA ILE A 365 35.00 18.05 5.51
C ILE A 365 34.20 18.10 4.20
N HIS A 366 34.77 17.67 3.07
CA HIS A 366 34.08 17.64 1.79
C HIS A 366 32.99 16.58 1.73
N GLU A 367 33.16 15.43 2.39
CA GLU A 367 32.14 14.41 2.49
C GLU A 367 30.91 14.89 3.28
N THR A 368 31.12 15.54 4.41
CA THR A 368 30.03 16.07 5.25
C THR A 368 29.23 17.15 4.51
N VAL A 369 29.92 18.09 3.87
CA VAL A 369 29.29 19.16 3.07
C VAL A 369 28.51 18.56 1.91
N PHE A 370 29.06 17.57 1.22
CA PHE A 370 28.34 16.86 0.15
C PHE A 370 27.07 16.22 0.66
N LEU A 371 27.11 15.49 1.78
CA LEU A 371 25.91 14.84 2.35
C LEU A 371 24.86 15.88 2.76
N VAL A 372 25.25 17.00 3.37
CA VAL A 372 24.32 18.08 3.73
C VAL A 372 23.62 18.63 2.48
N ILE A 373 24.39 18.95 1.43
CA ILE A 373 23.82 19.45 0.17
C ILE A 373 22.90 18.41 -0.47
N LEU A 374 23.32 17.14 -0.47
CA LEU A 374 22.49 16.04 -0.99
C LEU A 374 21.17 15.94 -0.25
N TYR A 375 21.17 15.95 1.09
CA TYR A 375 19.96 15.84 1.90
C TYR A 375 19.04 17.05 1.74
N LEU A 376 19.60 18.27 1.65
CA LEU A 376 18.81 19.47 1.36
C LEU A 376 18.18 19.40 -0.03
N GLY A 377 18.91 18.92 -1.03
CA GLY A 377 18.40 18.72 -2.38
C GLY A 377 17.29 17.66 -2.42
N ILE A 378 17.47 16.55 -1.72
CA ILE A 378 16.45 15.49 -1.59
C ILE A 378 15.21 16.04 -0.89
N ALA A 379 15.36 16.76 0.24
CA ALA A 379 14.24 17.33 0.97
C ALA A 379 13.43 18.32 0.11
N ALA A 380 14.13 19.21 -0.61
CA ALA A 380 13.48 20.13 -1.54
C ALA A 380 12.75 19.38 -2.68
N ALA A 381 13.40 18.39 -3.29
CA ALA A 381 12.80 17.59 -4.35
C ALA A 381 11.60 16.76 -3.84
N THR A 382 11.65 16.27 -2.60
CA THR A 382 10.52 15.56 -1.98
C THR A 382 9.34 16.49 -1.75
N TYR A 383 9.59 17.69 -1.19
CA TYR A 383 8.54 18.66 -0.91
C TYR A 383 7.81 19.07 -2.20
N TRP A 384 8.55 19.47 -3.23
CA TRP A 384 7.96 19.91 -4.50
C TRP A 384 7.41 18.76 -5.35
N GLY A 385 7.94 17.55 -5.16
CA GLY A 385 7.51 16.34 -5.87
C GLY A 385 6.35 15.61 -5.20
N ALA A 386 6.01 15.92 -3.95
CA ALA A 386 4.88 15.28 -3.27
C ALA A 386 3.56 15.58 -4.00
N ASN A 387 2.78 14.53 -4.26
CA ASN A 387 1.59 14.60 -5.12
C ASN A 387 0.53 15.60 -4.64
N ALA A 388 0.48 15.85 -3.34
CA ALA A 388 -0.51 16.73 -2.71
C ALA A 388 0.10 17.92 -1.96
N HIS A 389 1.34 18.33 -2.27
CA HIS A 389 2.04 19.38 -1.51
C HIS A 389 1.28 20.71 -1.42
N ASN A 390 0.44 21.04 -2.39
CA ASN A 390 -0.40 22.22 -2.41
C ASN A 390 -1.53 22.21 -1.35
N MET A 391 -1.87 21.03 -0.81
CA MET A 391 -2.84 20.88 0.26
C MET A 391 -2.20 20.88 1.66
N MET A 392 -0.87 20.86 1.71
CA MET A 392 -0.14 20.92 2.98
C MET A 392 -0.41 22.27 3.65
N TRP A 393 -0.72 22.25 4.93
CA TRP A 393 -1.04 23.42 5.74
C TRP A 393 -2.39 24.10 5.44
N VAL A 394 -3.27 23.52 4.60
CA VAL A 394 -4.64 24.01 4.48
C VAL A 394 -5.36 23.82 5.82
N ASP A 395 -6.09 24.86 6.27
CA ASP A 395 -6.87 24.76 7.50
C ASP A 395 -8.02 23.78 7.28
N LYS A 396 -8.17 22.84 8.22
CA LYS A 396 -9.25 21.85 8.16
C LYS A 396 -10.66 22.48 8.10
N ASN A 397 -10.84 23.66 8.67
CA ASN A 397 -12.13 24.38 8.63
C ASN A 397 -12.43 24.97 7.26
N GLU A 398 -11.49 24.99 6.31
CA GLU A 398 -11.70 25.48 4.95
C GLU A 398 -12.21 24.38 4.02
N ILE A 399 -12.09 23.09 4.39
CA ILE A 399 -12.53 21.99 3.55
C ILE A 399 -13.98 21.56 3.82
N PRO A 400 -14.73 21.13 2.80
CA PRO A 400 -16.15 20.79 2.90
C PRO A 400 -16.45 19.76 3.99
N GLN A 401 -15.58 18.79 4.17
CA GLN A 401 -15.78 17.67 5.10
C GLN A 401 -15.98 18.15 6.52
N TYR A 402 -15.13 19.03 7.05
CA TYR A 402 -15.26 19.57 8.39
C TYR A 402 -16.38 20.61 8.51
N GLN A 403 -16.64 21.39 7.44
CA GLN A 403 -17.77 22.32 7.42
C GLN A 403 -19.12 21.58 7.51
N PHE A 404 -19.23 20.43 6.84
CA PHE A 404 -20.42 19.57 6.93
C PHE A 404 -20.50 18.89 8.30
N ALA A 405 -19.35 18.42 8.83
CA ALA A 405 -19.28 17.84 10.17
C ALA A 405 -19.78 18.80 11.26
N GLU A 406 -19.49 20.10 11.17
CA GLU A 406 -20.03 21.11 12.09
C GLU A 406 -21.57 21.19 12.09
N ILE A 407 -22.20 20.88 10.97
CA ILE A 407 -23.67 20.85 10.85
C ILE A 407 -24.20 19.51 11.36
N ILE A 408 -23.64 18.40 10.89
CA ILE A 408 -24.04 17.03 11.22
C ILE A 408 -23.97 16.82 12.75
N ASN A 409 -22.89 17.25 13.39
CA ASN A 409 -22.65 17.04 14.82
C ASN A 409 -23.53 17.91 15.75
N LYS A 410 -24.44 18.73 15.21
CA LYS A 410 -25.51 19.39 16.00
C LYS A 410 -26.66 18.44 16.32
N THR A 411 -26.79 17.39 15.53
CA THR A 411 -27.79 16.32 15.76
C THR A 411 -27.14 15.24 16.61
N GLU A 412 -27.77 14.90 17.72
CA GLU A 412 -27.33 13.80 18.60
C GLU A 412 -27.49 12.47 17.85
N ASP A 413 -26.50 11.59 17.92
CA ASP A 413 -26.45 10.29 17.24
C ASP A 413 -26.78 10.38 15.73
N ALA A 414 -26.31 11.43 15.06
CA ALA A 414 -26.55 11.70 13.66
C ALA A 414 -26.16 10.52 12.76
N THR A 415 -27.01 10.22 11.79
CA THR A 415 -26.77 9.22 10.76
C THR A 415 -26.52 9.87 9.41
N LEU A 416 -25.57 9.31 8.65
CA LEU A 416 -25.11 9.86 7.36
C LEU A 416 -25.05 8.78 6.29
N LEU A 417 -25.41 9.14 5.04
CA LEU A 417 -25.14 8.36 3.85
C LEU A 417 -24.34 9.16 2.82
N ASN A 418 -23.19 8.64 2.40
CA ASN A 418 -22.46 9.14 1.24
C ASN A 418 -23.06 8.47 -0.01
N TYR A 419 -23.98 9.17 -0.66
CA TYR A 419 -24.83 8.64 -1.73
C TYR A 419 -24.20 8.81 -3.10
N GLY A 420 -24.11 7.73 -3.86
CA GLY A 420 -23.77 7.73 -5.28
C GLY A 420 -22.28 7.81 -5.60
N SER A 421 -21.40 8.04 -4.63
CA SER A 421 -19.95 8.20 -4.81
C SER A 421 -19.15 7.37 -3.81
N LEU A 422 -17.82 7.29 -4.03
CA LEU A 422 -16.87 6.78 -3.03
C LEU A 422 -16.88 7.67 -1.79
N ASP A 423 -16.37 7.15 -0.65
CA ASP A 423 -16.30 7.92 0.59
C ASP A 423 -15.38 9.15 0.45
N GLY A 424 -15.98 10.32 0.57
CA GLY A 424 -15.27 11.61 0.49
C GLY A 424 -14.64 12.06 1.81
N GLY A 425 -14.64 11.22 2.87
CA GLY A 425 -14.07 11.55 4.18
C GLY A 425 -15.06 12.18 5.17
N PHE A 426 -16.34 12.24 4.84
CA PHE A 426 -17.37 12.87 5.69
C PHE A 426 -17.63 12.08 6.97
N TYR A 427 -17.59 10.73 6.92
CA TYR A 427 -17.69 9.89 8.12
C TYR A 427 -16.51 10.10 9.08
N THR A 428 -15.32 10.31 8.54
CA THR A 428 -14.14 10.57 9.35
C THR A 428 -14.21 11.95 9.98
N ALA A 429 -14.53 12.99 9.21
CA ALA A 429 -14.61 14.37 9.70
C ALA A 429 -15.72 14.54 10.75
N ALA A 430 -16.86 13.86 10.58
CA ALA A 430 -17.97 13.89 11.55
C ALA A 430 -17.76 12.96 12.76
N GLY A 431 -16.74 12.08 12.74
CA GLY A 431 -16.48 11.15 13.83
C GLY A 431 -17.57 10.08 13.98
N ILE A 432 -18.23 9.68 12.90
CA ILE A 432 -19.32 8.70 12.91
C ILE A 432 -19.02 7.47 12.07
N VAL A 433 -19.77 6.40 12.28
CA VAL A 433 -19.75 5.19 11.42
C VAL A 433 -21.09 5.07 10.70
N PRO A 434 -21.09 4.53 9.48
CA PRO A 434 -22.32 4.36 8.71
C PRO A 434 -23.22 3.25 9.27
N ASN A 435 -24.54 3.44 9.14
CA ASN A 435 -25.56 2.43 9.42
C ASN A 435 -26.08 1.74 8.14
N CYS A 436 -25.52 2.05 6.99
CA CYS A 436 -25.86 1.43 5.70
C CYS A 436 -24.74 0.51 5.26
N LYS A 437 -25.07 -0.74 4.89
CA LYS A 437 -24.07 -1.71 4.38
C LYS A 437 -23.25 -1.15 3.24
N TYR A 438 -23.91 -0.53 2.28
CA TYR A 438 -23.28 0.15 1.15
C TYR A 438 -23.18 1.65 1.44
N PHE A 439 -22.36 1.98 2.40
CA PHE A 439 -22.15 3.33 2.92
C PHE A 439 -21.57 4.30 1.87
N CYS A 440 -20.97 3.78 0.82
CA CYS A 440 -20.50 4.48 -0.37
C CYS A 440 -20.67 3.59 -1.61
N MET A 441 -20.52 4.18 -2.80
CA MET A 441 -20.51 3.43 -4.06
C MET A 441 -19.08 3.10 -4.44
N THR A 442 -18.73 1.81 -4.44
CA THR A 442 -17.42 1.38 -4.93
C THR A 442 -17.40 1.31 -6.47
N ASN A 443 -16.20 1.14 -7.04
CA ASN A 443 -16.02 1.06 -8.50
C ASN A 443 -16.56 -0.24 -9.14
N ASN A 444 -17.20 -1.12 -8.35
CA ASN A 444 -17.82 -2.35 -8.87
C ASN A 444 -19.25 -2.08 -9.36
N THR A 445 -19.36 -1.58 -10.61
CA THR A 445 -20.64 -1.19 -11.22
C THR A 445 -21.60 -2.35 -11.45
N GLU A 446 -21.10 -3.59 -11.56
CA GLU A 446 -21.91 -4.79 -11.74
C GLU A 446 -22.60 -5.23 -10.44
N LEU A 447 -22.16 -4.74 -9.29
CA LEU A 447 -22.83 -4.97 -8.01
C LEU A 447 -24.02 -4.01 -7.85
N THR A 448 -25.05 -4.20 -8.65
CA THR A 448 -26.23 -3.30 -8.74
C THR A 448 -27.03 -3.17 -7.44
N GLU A 449 -26.84 -4.10 -6.49
CA GLU A 449 -27.45 -4.05 -5.17
C GLU A 449 -27.05 -2.80 -4.37
N MET A 450 -25.81 -2.32 -4.54
CA MET A 450 -25.34 -1.10 -3.86
C MET A 450 -26.28 0.08 -4.09
N LYS A 451 -26.57 0.37 -5.36
CA LYS A 451 -27.44 1.48 -5.73
C LYS A 451 -28.88 1.29 -5.21
N LYS A 452 -29.39 0.08 -5.31
CA LYS A 452 -30.72 -0.27 -4.79
C LYS A 452 -30.88 0.04 -3.31
N VAL A 453 -29.93 -0.44 -2.50
CA VAL A 453 -29.98 -0.25 -1.04
C VAL A 453 -29.82 1.22 -0.67
N GLN A 454 -28.92 1.96 -1.33
CA GLN A 454 -28.78 3.40 -1.11
C GLN A 454 -30.08 4.15 -1.48
N ASP A 455 -30.71 3.80 -2.60
CA ASP A 455 -32.00 4.37 -3.02
C ASP A 455 -33.12 4.11 -1.99
N GLU A 456 -33.16 2.91 -1.41
CA GLU A 456 -34.12 2.54 -0.36
C GLU A 456 -33.87 3.37 0.92
N PHE A 457 -32.62 3.53 1.33
CA PHE A 457 -32.26 4.36 2.49
C PHE A 457 -32.73 5.78 2.35
N VAL A 458 -32.56 6.37 1.17
CA VAL A 458 -33.00 7.75 0.89
C VAL A 458 -34.52 7.87 0.76
N LYS A 459 -35.19 6.91 0.06
CA LYS A 459 -36.65 6.90 -0.10
C LYS A 459 -37.40 6.72 1.22
N GLU A 460 -36.85 5.92 2.10
CA GLU A 460 -37.44 5.62 3.40
C GLU A 460 -36.94 6.56 4.52
N ALA A 461 -36.14 7.58 4.17
CA ALA A 461 -35.56 8.56 5.09
C ALA A 461 -34.85 7.93 6.30
N LYS A 462 -34.04 6.85 6.05
CA LYS A 462 -33.38 6.06 7.10
C LYS A 462 -32.16 6.73 7.71
N VAL A 463 -31.70 7.85 7.15
CA VAL A 463 -30.57 8.65 7.65
C VAL A 463 -30.99 10.09 7.83
N ASP A 464 -30.31 10.80 8.75
CA ASP A 464 -30.59 12.21 9.01
C ASP A 464 -29.97 13.10 7.94
N TYR A 465 -28.81 12.70 7.42
CA TYR A 465 -28.05 13.45 6.43
C TYR A 465 -27.65 12.59 5.22
N VAL A 466 -27.66 13.23 4.06
CA VAL A 466 -27.16 12.64 2.80
C VAL A 466 -26.13 13.58 2.20
N VAL A 467 -24.95 13.06 1.85
CA VAL A 467 -23.94 13.79 1.07
C VAL A 467 -23.93 13.27 -0.37
N THR A 468 -23.94 14.18 -1.33
CA THR A 468 -23.73 13.87 -2.75
C THR A 468 -22.48 14.56 -3.28
N CYS A 469 -21.87 14.00 -4.33
CA CYS A 469 -20.68 14.54 -4.97
C CYS A 469 -20.94 14.80 -6.45
N ASN A 470 -20.51 15.97 -6.95
CA ASN A 470 -20.63 16.41 -8.34
C ASN A 470 -22.09 16.46 -8.89
N ASP A 471 -22.21 16.43 -10.22
CA ASP A 471 -23.50 16.53 -10.91
C ASP A 471 -24.12 15.15 -11.22
N ASP A 472 -23.82 14.14 -10.43
CA ASP A 472 -24.55 12.88 -10.51
C ASP A 472 -26.05 13.18 -10.42
N PRO A 473 -26.88 12.52 -11.26
CA PRO A 473 -28.30 12.84 -11.30
C PRO A 473 -28.92 12.62 -9.93
N ILE A 474 -29.21 13.73 -9.25
CA ILE A 474 -29.87 13.72 -7.95
C ILE A 474 -31.28 13.14 -8.17
N PRO A 475 -31.60 11.98 -7.57
CA PRO A 475 -32.89 11.39 -7.78
C PRO A 475 -34.01 12.28 -7.22
N LYS A 476 -35.14 12.35 -7.91
CA LYS A 476 -36.28 13.19 -7.49
C LYS A 476 -36.74 12.90 -6.06
N PHE A 477 -36.69 11.62 -5.64
CA PHE A 477 -37.08 11.19 -4.30
C PHE A 477 -36.14 11.73 -3.19
N LEU A 478 -34.95 12.22 -3.52
CA LEU A 478 -34.10 12.92 -2.54
C LEU A 478 -34.75 14.22 -2.11
N ALA A 479 -35.26 15.01 -3.07
CA ALA A 479 -35.93 16.28 -2.79
C ALA A 479 -37.30 16.11 -2.08
N ASP A 480 -37.90 14.92 -2.15
CA ASP A 480 -39.15 14.63 -1.45
C ASP A 480 -38.95 14.47 0.07
N ASN A 481 -37.79 13.96 0.50
CA ASN A 481 -37.50 13.64 1.90
C ASN A 481 -36.39 14.46 2.54
N TYR A 482 -35.60 15.19 1.73
CA TYR A 482 -34.45 15.93 2.20
C TYR A 482 -34.38 17.32 1.59
N LYS A 483 -33.94 18.31 2.38
CA LYS A 483 -33.67 19.68 1.96
C LYS A 483 -32.17 19.92 1.84
N LEU A 484 -31.74 20.64 0.81
CA LEU A 484 -30.35 21.09 0.68
C LEU A 484 -30.01 22.09 1.82
N VAL A 485 -28.98 21.81 2.59
CA VAL A 485 -28.50 22.66 3.67
C VAL A 485 -27.33 23.54 3.23
N ILE A 486 -26.35 22.92 2.54
CA ILE A 486 -25.14 23.62 2.11
C ILE A 486 -24.54 22.92 0.87
N GLU A 487 -23.98 23.74 -0.02
CA GLU A 487 -23.18 23.31 -1.16
C GLU A 487 -21.79 23.92 -1.04
N LYS A 488 -20.75 23.12 -1.28
CA LYS A 488 -19.35 23.56 -1.25
C LYS A 488 -18.57 22.92 -2.40
N THR A 489 -17.69 23.73 -2.97
CA THR A 489 -16.74 23.28 -3.99
C THR A 489 -15.38 23.10 -3.37
N GLU A 490 -14.79 21.93 -3.55
CA GLU A 490 -13.41 21.64 -3.20
C GLU A 490 -12.58 21.58 -4.48
N THR A 491 -11.50 22.36 -4.55
CA THR A 491 -10.61 22.37 -5.70
C THR A 491 -9.29 21.72 -5.35
N TYR A 492 -8.94 20.67 -6.07
CA TYR A 492 -7.76 19.88 -5.87
C TYR A 492 -6.87 19.89 -7.12
N GLY A 493 -5.82 20.73 -7.14
CA GLY A 493 -5.04 20.95 -8.35
C GLY A 493 -5.91 21.45 -9.50
N THR A 494 -6.09 20.63 -10.53
CA THR A 494 -6.98 20.91 -11.67
C THR A 494 -8.35 20.23 -11.54
N ALA A 495 -8.55 19.35 -10.58
CA ALA A 495 -9.83 18.71 -10.31
C ALA A 495 -10.65 19.55 -9.34
N SER A 496 -11.96 19.55 -9.55
CA SER A 496 -12.92 20.23 -8.68
C SER A 496 -14.08 19.28 -8.42
N SER A 497 -14.47 19.17 -7.16
CA SER A 497 -15.63 18.40 -6.72
C SER A 497 -16.64 19.31 -6.02
N ILE A 498 -17.90 19.16 -6.35
CA ILE A 498 -19.00 19.88 -5.70
C ILE A 498 -19.67 18.92 -4.73
N TYR A 499 -19.63 19.23 -3.45
CA TYR A 499 -20.29 18.46 -2.41
C TYR A 499 -21.55 19.17 -1.94
N ARG A 500 -22.64 18.41 -1.72
CA ARG A 500 -23.92 18.89 -1.22
C ARG A 500 -24.34 18.10 -0.02
N LEU A 501 -24.67 18.79 1.07
CA LEU A 501 -25.24 18.20 2.28
C LEU A 501 -26.75 18.46 2.27
N TYR A 502 -27.49 17.37 2.41
CA TYR A 502 -28.93 17.39 2.57
C TYR A 502 -29.30 16.89 3.97
N GLU A 503 -30.31 17.51 4.57
CA GLU A 503 -30.87 17.16 5.86
C GLU A 503 -32.29 16.64 5.69
N ARG A 504 -32.67 15.62 6.43
CA ARG A 504 -34.03 15.05 6.41
C ARG A 504 -35.06 16.11 6.76
N ILE A 505 -36.18 16.15 6.02
CA ILE A 505 -37.34 16.99 6.31
C ILE A 505 -38.13 16.27 7.41
N GLU A 506 -38.52 17.00 8.47
CA GLU A 506 -39.34 16.48 9.57
C GLU A 506 -40.74 16.06 9.10
#